data_78e3f72486ea282f0a339570d85c0f80
#
_entry.id   78e3f72486ea282f0a339570d85c0f80
#
_cell.length_a   1.000
_cell.length_b   1.000
_cell.length_c   1.000
_cell.angle_alpha   90.00
_cell.angle_beta   90.00
_cell.angle_gamma   90.00
#
_symmetry.space_group_name_H-M   'P 1'
#
loop_
_entity.id
_entity.type
_entity.pdbx_description
1 polymer ?
#
loop_
_entity_poly.entity_id
_entity_poly.type
_entity_poly.pdbx_seq_one_letter_code
_entity_poly.pdbx_strand_id
1 'polypeptide(L)'
;MNVFTTDLDRTFIFSERTVNRLAEELVCIEQWEGRDLSFVSKALLDYVINIEEDTLIIPVTTRALHQYERITLFTDSYKPSYAIAANGGVVMKNGRRDEEWDEILKQRLQDSISFQDMALMFEKQWQHKMFRRIATADGLFYVLMLEEEDVDRAYLVELQQEMRKVGWSSYVNGRKFYVLPKPLTKERAVEYILKDIPYKTHYAAGDSIMDLGMLEMADVAFTPMHGELYKQQRDTLKATVVYEEGVRFTEMVIGEICGKTIVK
;
A
#
# COMPACT_ATOMS: atom_id res chain seq x y z
N MET A 1 -21.59 -10.04 -4.70
CA MET A 1 -20.49 -9.11 -5.03
C MET A 1 -19.19 -9.66 -4.45
N ASN A 2 -18.08 -9.60 -5.16
CA ASN A 2 -16.75 -9.84 -4.63
C ASN A 2 -16.15 -8.53 -4.09
N VAL A 3 -15.13 -8.63 -3.23
CA VAL A 3 -14.31 -7.49 -2.82
C VAL A 3 -12.87 -7.74 -3.22
N PHE A 4 -12.22 -6.73 -3.75
CA PHE A 4 -10.79 -6.76 -4.06
C PHE A 4 -10.07 -5.61 -3.35
N THR A 5 -9.32 -5.92 -2.29
CA THR A 5 -8.42 -4.98 -1.63
C THR A 5 -7.04 -5.05 -2.28
N THR A 6 -6.49 -3.93 -2.69
CA THR A 6 -5.21 -3.92 -3.40
C THR A 6 -4.28 -2.83 -2.91
N ASP A 7 -3.03 -3.20 -2.63
CA ASP A 7 -1.97 -2.20 -2.57
C ASP A 7 -1.83 -1.48 -3.93
N LEU A 8 -1.23 -0.32 -3.94
CA LEU A 8 -1.08 0.49 -5.15
C LEU A 8 0.31 0.38 -5.77
N ASP A 9 1.32 0.90 -5.09
CA ASP A 9 2.66 1.03 -5.67
C ASP A 9 3.30 -0.35 -5.94
N ARG A 10 3.63 -0.64 -7.22
CA ARG A 10 4.19 -1.92 -7.67
C ARG A 10 3.25 -3.13 -7.57
N THR A 11 1.97 -2.87 -7.27
CA THR A 11 0.91 -3.87 -7.21
C THR A 11 -0.19 -3.56 -8.22
N PHE A 12 -0.82 -2.40 -8.11
CA PHE A 12 -1.90 -1.97 -9.01
C PHE A 12 -1.46 -0.87 -9.98
N ILE A 13 -0.55 0.01 -9.54
CA ILE A 13 0.01 1.11 -10.32
C ILE A 13 1.54 1.03 -10.32
N PHE A 14 2.16 1.53 -11.39
CA PHE A 14 3.60 1.38 -11.60
C PHE A 14 4.25 2.69 -12.00
N SER A 15 5.43 2.98 -11.44
CA SER A 15 6.27 4.09 -11.89
C SER A 15 6.93 3.77 -13.24
N GLU A 16 7.47 4.78 -13.92
CA GLU A 16 8.23 4.59 -15.15
C GLU A 16 9.36 3.54 -15.06
N ARG A 17 9.93 3.37 -13.85
CA ARG A 17 11.01 2.41 -13.60
C ARG A 17 10.51 0.98 -13.37
N THR A 18 9.29 0.83 -12.91
CA THR A 18 8.72 -0.46 -12.50
C THR A 18 7.65 -0.98 -13.46
N VAL A 19 7.16 -0.11 -14.34
CA VAL A 19 6.25 -0.50 -15.41
C VAL A 19 7.00 -1.37 -16.42
N ASN A 20 6.45 -2.52 -16.75
CA ASN A 20 7.00 -3.33 -17.84
C ASN A 20 6.64 -2.66 -19.17
N ARG A 21 7.63 -2.07 -19.86
CA ARG A 21 7.44 -1.37 -21.15
C ARG A 21 7.06 -2.28 -22.32
N LEU A 22 7.04 -3.61 -22.10
CA LEU A 22 6.47 -4.56 -23.06
C LEU A 22 4.93 -4.56 -23.05
N ALA A 23 4.29 -3.85 -22.13
CA ALA A 23 2.85 -3.60 -22.19
C ALA A 23 2.53 -2.73 -23.43
N GLU A 24 1.49 -3.11 -24.16
CA GLU A 24 1.18 -2.54 -25.48
C GLU A 24 0.80 -1.06 -25.42
N GLU A 25 0.09 -0.61 -24.39
CA GLU A 25 -0.31 0.78 -24.21
C GLU A 25 -0.38 1.14 -22.73
N LEU A 26 0.35 2.18 -22.34
CA LEU A 26 0.38 2.71 -20.98
C LEU A 26 -0.37 4.03 -20.88
N VAL A 27 -1.12 4.21 -19.81
CA VAL A 27 -1.85 5.44 -19.49
C VAL A 27 -1.26 6.03 -18.22
N CYS A 28 -0.85 7.30 -18.27
CA CYS A 28 -0.45 8.06 -17.10
C CYS A 28 -1.70 8.41 -16.27
N ILE A 29 -1.67 8.04 -14.98
CA ILE A 29 -2.78 8.25 -14.04
C ILE A 29 -2.38 9.14 -12.85
N GLU A 30 -1.15 9.60 -12.80
CA GLU A 30 -0.67 10.53 -11.79
C GLU A 30 0.40 11.43 -12.37
N GLN A 31 0.23 12.74 -12.16
CA GLN A 31 1.23 13.76 -12.51
C GLN A 31 1.53 14.64 -11.31
N TRP A 32 2.78 15.11 -11.20
CA TRP A 32 3.21 16.06 -10.20
C TRP A 32 4.30 16.97 -10.74
N GLU A 33 4.11 18.28 -10.62
CA GLU A 33 5.06 19.29 -11.11
C GLU A 33 5.47 19.08 -12.58
N GLY A 34 4.50 18.71 -13.44
CA GLY A 34 4.70 18.46 -14.86
C GLY A 34 5.43 17.16 -15.19
N ARG A 35 5.55 16.24 -14.24
CA ARG A 35 6.16 14.91 -14.43
C ARG A 35 5.13 13.82 -14.29
N ASP A 36 5.19 12.85 -15.18
CA ASP A 36 4.40 11.64 -15.08
C ASP A 36 5.00 10.72 -13.99
N LEU A 37 4.20 10.28 -13.04
CA LEU A 37 4.65 9.51 -11.90
C LEU A 37 4.19 8.06 -11.91
N SER A 38 2.92 7.81 -12.24
CA SER A 38 2.33 6.48 -12.14
C SER A 38 1.51 6.15 -13.38
N PHE A 39 1.56 4.88 -13.76
CA PHE A 39 0.96 4.35 -14.97
C PHE A 39 0.18 3.07 -14.67
N VAL A 40 -0.81 2.81 -15.51
CA VAL A 40 -1.50 1.53 -15.68
C VAL A 40 -1.54 1.15 -17.15
N SER A 41 -1.85 -0.09 -17.48
CA SER A 41 -2.14 -0.43 -18.87
C SER A 41 -3.51 0.10 -19.30
N LYS A 42 -3.67 0.38 -20.59
CA LYS A 42 -4.96 0.78 -21.16
C LYS A 42 -6.02 -0.29 -20.94
N ALA A 43 -5.66 -1.56 -21.09
CA ALA A 43 -6.54 -2.69 -20.84
C ALA A 43 -7.09 -2.71 -19.40
N LEU A 44 -6.21 -2.47 -18.40
CA LEU A 44 -6.63 -2.37 -17.00
C LEU A 44 -7.53 -1.17 -16.77
N LEU A 45 -7.19 0.00 -17.32
CA LEU A 45 -8.01 1.21 -17.21
C LEU A 45 -9.42 0.98 -17.76
N ASP A 46 -9.52 0.43 -18.98
CA ASP A 46 -10.79 0.15 -19.62
C ASP A 46 -11.60 -0.87 -18.83
N TYR A 47 -10.93 -1.86 -18.24
CA TYR A 47 -11.58 -2.82 -17.37
C TYR A 47 -12.14 -2.16 -16.10
N VAL A 48 -11.33 -1.38 -15.38
CA VAL A 48 -11.73 -0.73 -14.11
C VAL A 48 -12.89 0.25 -14.31
N ILE A 49 -12.87 1.02 -15.42
CA ILE A 49 -13.94 1.96 -15.75
C ILE A 49 -15.26 1.23 -16.03
N ASN A 50 -15.18 0.05 -16.63
CA ASN A 50 -16.36 -0.76 -17.03
C ASN A 50 -16.58 -1.96 -16.08
N ILE A 51 -15.99 -1.92 -14.86
CA ILE A 51 -16.15 -3.02 -13.92
C ILE A 51 -17.64 -3.19 -13.59
N GLU A 52 -18.11 -4.40 -13.76
CA GLU A 52 -19.49 -4.75 -13.42
C GLU A 52 -19.69 -4.62 -11.91
N GLU A 53 -20.92 -4.41 -11.45
CA GLU A 53 -21.30 -4.26 -10.04
C GLU A 53 -20.94 -5.48 -9.16
N ASP A 54 -20.38 -6.52 -9.76
CA ASP A 54 -20.02 -7.77 -9.10
C ASP A 54 -18.73 -7.73 -8.30
N THR A 55 -17.88 -6.72 -8.48
CA THR A 55 -16.59 -6.61 -7.75
C THR A 55 -16.33 -5.18 -7.27
N LEU A 56 -16.23 -5.01 -5.96
CA LEU A 56 -15.82 -3.77 -5.32
C LEU A 56 -14.28 -3.71 -5.18
N ILE A 57 -13.64 -2.78 -5.88
CA ILE A 57 -12.20 -2.52 -5.72
C ILE A 57 -12.00 -1.50 -4.60
N ILE A 58 -11.17 -1.85 -3.62
CA ILE A 58 -10.78 -0.99 -2.51
C ILE A 58 -9.26 -0.78 -2.57
N PRO A 59 -8.77 0.40 -2.99
CA PRO A 59 -7.37 0.75 -2.94
C PRO A 59 -6.90 0.91 -1.48
N VAL A 60 -5.74 0.31 -1.14
CA VAL A 60 -5.16 0.29 0.21
C VAL A 60 -3.68 0.63 0.13
N THR A 61 -3.28 1.84 0.50
CA THR A 61 -1.92 2.32 0.23
C THR A 61 -1.21 2.92 1.45
N THR A 62 0.13 2.85 1.44
CA THR A 62 0.98 3.60 2.38
C THR A 62 1.11 5.08 2.02
N ARG A 63 0.64 5.51 0.86
CA ARG A 63 0.67 6.92 0.46
C ARG A 63 -0.15 7.78 1.41
N ALA A 64 0.32 8.99 1.70
CA ALA A 64 -0.48 10.00 2.37
C ALA A 64 -1.73 10.33 1.54
N LEU A 65 -2.80 10.80 2.19
CA LEU A 65 -4.08 11.09 1.52
C LEU A 65 -3.90 12.02 0.31
N HIS A 66 -3.16 13.12 0.46
CA HIS A 66 -2.90 14.08 -0.62
C HIS A 66 -2.13 13.46 -1.81
N GLN A 67 -1.39 12.36 -1.59
CA GLN A 67 -0.71 11.62 -2.66
C GLN A 67 -1.66 10.64 -3.35
N TYR A 68 -2.56 10.01 -2.60
CA TYR A 68 -3.62 9.18 -3.15
C TYR A 68 -4.57 9.99 -4.03
N GLU A 69 -4.96 11.19 -3.59
CA GLU A 69 -5.87 12.09 -4.31
C GLU A 69 -5.33 12.60 -5.66
N ARG A 70 -4.04 12.42 -5.94
CA ARG A 70 -3.48 12.73 -7.27
C ARG A 70 -3.69 11.64 -8.31
N ILE A 71 -4.14 10.45 -7.88
CA ILE A 71 -4.31 9.31 -8.79
C ILE A 71 -5.66 9.44 -9.50
N THR A 72 -5.63 9.96 -10.73
CA THR A 72 -6.82 10.25 -11.54
C THR A 72 -7.66 9.01 -11.84
N LEU A 73 -7.05 7.82 -11.82
CA LEU A 73 -7.80 6.58 -11.92
C LEU A 73 -8.88 6.49 -10.83
N PHE A 74 -8.57 6.87 -9.59
CA PHE A 74 -9.47 6.72 -8.44
C PHE A 74 -10.23 7.99 -8.06
N THR A 75 -9.84 9.14 -8.59
CA THR A 75 -10.55 10.41 -8.33
C THR A 75 -11.51 10.80 -9.45
N ASP A 76 -11.17 10.43 -10.68
CA ASP A 76 -11.93 10.88 -11.86
C ASP A 76 -12.61 9.72 -12.59
N SER A 77 -11.85 8.64 -12.89
CA SER A 77 -12.31 7.57 -13.78
C SER A 77 -13.13 6.51 -13.06
N TYR A 78 -12.62 5.99 -11.96
CA TYR A 78 -13.29 5.04 -11.07
C TYR A 78 -13.30 5.60 -9.65
N LYS A 79 -14.49 5.89 -9.14
CA LYS A 79 -14.65 6.45 -7.80
C LYS A 79 -15.01 5.35 -6.81
N PRO A 80 -14.03 4.75 -6.12
CA PRO A 80 -14.30 3.64 -5.21
C PRO A 80 -15.17 4.11 -4.04
N SER A 81 -16.12 3.26 -3.62
CA SER A 81 -16.94 3.53 -2.43
C SER A 81 -16.08 3.60 -1.16
N TYR A 82 -14.95 2.90 -1.15
CA TYR A 82 -13.99 2.90 -0.05
C TYR A 82 -12.57 3.00 -0.58
N ALA A 83 -11.72 3.73 0.16
CA ALA A 83 -10.28 3.76 -0.06
C ALA A 83 -9.55 3.88 1.28
N ILE A 84 -8.36 3.33 1.37
CA ILE A 84 -7.52 3.37 2.57
C ILE A 84 -6.17 3.99 2.20
N ALA A 85 -5.83 5.10 2.84
CA ALA A 85 -4.54 5.79 2.70
C ALA A 85 -3.74 5.73 4.01
N ALA A 86 -2.50 6.22 3.96
CA ALA A 86 -1.60 6.32 5.11
C ALA A 86 -1.47 4.99 5.89
N ASN A 87 -1.32 3.85 5.19
CA ASN A 87 -1.17 2.52 5.79
C ASN A 87 -2.31 2.11 6.75
N GLY A 88 -3.54 2.51 6.46
CA GLY A 88 -4.67 2.31 7.37
C GLY A 88 -4.98 3.53 8.26
N GLY A 89 -4.24 4.61 8.11
CA GLY A 89 -4.42 5.82 8.91
C GLY A 89 -5.61 6.67 8.50
N VAL A 90 -6.03 6.55 7.26
CA VAL A 90 -7.17 7.28 6.70
C VAL A 90 -8.08 6.32 5.97
N VAL A 91 -9.33 6.23 6.37
CA VAL A 91 -10.38 5.53 5.63
C VAL A 91 -11.25 6.58 4.94
N MET A 92 -11.49 6.38 3.65
CA MET A 92 -12.40 7.18 2.85
C MET A 92 -13.65 6.37 2.53
N LYS A 93 -14.82 6.96 2.68
CA LYS A 93 -16.12 6.40 2.33
C LYS A 93 -16.88 7.35 1.40
N ASN A 94 -17.14 6.92 0.18
CA ASN A 94 -17.77 7.74 -0.86
C ASN A 94 -17.04 9.09 -1.06
N GLY A 95 -15.72 9.07 -1.12
CA GLY A 95 -14.88 10.25 -1.32
C GLY A 95 -14.77 11.19 -0.10
N ARG A 96 -15.25 10.78 1.08
CA ARG A 96 -15.16 11.56 2.32
C ARG A 96 -14.40 10.77 3.38
N ARG A 97 -13.65 11.46 4.20
CA ARG A 97 -12.96 10.87 5.35
C ARG A 97 -13.98 10.30 6.34
N ASP A 98 -13.73 9.10 6.84
CA ASP A 98 -14.58 8.41 7.82
C ASP A 98 -14.15 8.84 9.23
N GLU A 99 -14.97 9.69 9.88
CA GLU A 99 -14.71 10.22 11.22
C GLU A 99 -14.81 9.14 12.31
N GLU A 100 -15.63 8.11 12.11
CA GLU A 100 -15.74 6.99 13.05
C GLU A 100 -14.41 6.20 13.09
N TRP A 101 -13.83 5.93 11.93
CA TRP A 101 -12.51 5.32 11.88
C TRP A 101 -11.44 6.19 12.54
N ASP A 102 -11.48 7.49 12.35
CA ASP A 102 -10.52 8.41 12.98
C ASP A 102 -10.55 8.30 14.52
N GLU A 103 -11.73 8.22 15.13
CA GLU A 103 -11.85 8.06 16.59
C GLU A 103 -11.42 6.65 17.05
N ILE A 104 -11.72 5.60 16.29
CA ILE A 104 -11.23 4.24 16.56
C ILE A 104 -9.71 4.19 16.52
N LEU A 105 -9.11 4.75 15.48
CA LEU A 105 -7.65 4.78 15.31
C LEU A 105 -6.98 5.59 16.43
N LYS A 106 -7.51 6.76 16.77
CA LYS A 106 -7.01 7.60 17.86
C LYS A 106 -6.96 6.86 19.20
N GLN A 107 -8.01 6.06 19.52
CA GLN A 107 -8.01 5.22 20.72
C GLN A 107 -6.93 4.14 20.66
N ARG A 108 -6.77 3.47 19.53
CA ARG A 108 -5.74 2.42 19.34
C ARG A 108 -4.31 2.95 19.42
N LEU A 109 -4.08 4.20 19.00
CA LEU A 109 -2.76 4.82 19.04
C LEU A 109 -2.29 5.19 20.47
N GLN A 110 -3.17 5.19 21.48
CA GLN A 110 -2.81 5.49 22.87
C GLN A 110 -1.80 4.51 23.48
N ASP A 111 -1.69 3.30 22.93
CA ASP A 111 -0.71 2.29 23.36
C ASP A 111 0.71 2.54 22.82
N SER A 112 0.90 3.59 22.03
CA SER A 112 2.17 3.98 21.44
C SER A 112 2.53 5.41 21.90
N ILE A 113 3.82 5.73 21.99
CA ILE A 113 4.20 7.13 22.19
C ILE A 113 3.66 7.98 21.03
N SER A 114 3.41 9.27 21.31
CA SER A 114 2.85 10.17 20.30
C SER A 114 3.79 10.36 19.10
N PHE A 115 3.21 10.80 18.00
CA PHE A 115 3.97 11.14 16.79
C PHE A 115 5.08 12.18 17.09
N GLN A 116 4.78 13.20 17.91
CA GLN A 116 5.73 14.24 18.29
C GLN A 116 6.82 13.70 19.22
N ASP A 117 6.44 12.87 20.22
CA ASP A 117 7.41 12.27 21.14
C ASP A 117 8.37 11.32 20.42
N MET A 118 7.89 10.60 19.40
CA MET A 118 8.74 9.78 18.53
C MET A 118 9.79 10.64 17.82
N ALA A 119 9.42 11.80 17.28
CA ALA A 119 10.38 12.72 16.66
C ALA A 119 11.46 13.17 17.63
N LEU A 120 11.06 13.59 18.84
CA LEU A 120 11.98 14.07 19.88
C LEU A 120 12.90 12.95 20.38
N MET A 121 12.34 11.75 20.63
CA MET A 121 13.10 10.62 21.17
C MET A 121 14.19 10.13 20.20
N PHE A 122 13.92 10.18 18.91
CA PHE A 122 14.82 9.65 17.88
C PHE A 122 15.48 10.77 17.04
N GLU A 123 15.46 12.02 17.48
CA GLU A 123 16.01 13.17 16.75
C GLU A 123 17.47 12.95 16.32
N LYS A 124 18.33 12.48 17.24
CA LYS A 124 19.75 12.21 16.96
C LYS A 124 19.95 11.05 16.00
N GLN A 125 19.17 9.99 16.13
CA GLN A 125 19.23 8.81 15.28
C GLN A 125 18.84 9.14 13.84
N TRP A 126 17.88 10.07 13.68
CA TRP A 126 17.42 10.48 12.34
C TRP A 126 18.41 11.43 11.63
N GLN A 127 19.38 11.98 12.33
CA GLN A 127 20.51 12.72 11.75
C GLN A 127 21.64 11.82 11.25
N HIS A 128 21.53 10.49 11.43
CA HIS A 128 22.54 9.56 10.93
C HIS A 128 22.65 9.66 9.40
N LYS A 129 23.90 9.61 8.88
CA LYS A 129 24.21 9.82 7.46
C LYS A 129 23.47 8.88 6.48
N MET A 130 23.04 7.70 6.94
CA MET A 130 22.25 6.79 6.12
C MET A 130 20.83 7.30 5.80
N PHE A 131 20.35 8.32 6.50
CA PHE A 131 19.03 8.93 6.23
C PHE A 131 19.19 10.24 5.47
N ARG A 132 18.88 10.21 4.18
CA ARG A 132 18.98 11.37 3.30
C ARG A 132 17.85 12.39 3.49
N ARG A 133 16.66 11.90 3.77
CA ARG A 133 15.44 12.72 3.86
C ARG A 133 14.42 12.05 4.77
N ILE A 134 13.71 12.86 5.52
CA ILE A 134 12.56 12.45 6.33
C ILE A 134 11.31 13.07 5.72
N ALA A 135 10.29 12.26 5.52
CA ALA A 135 8.95 12.68 5.14
C ALA A 135 7.94 12.12 6.14
N THR A 136 6.75 12.66 6.14
CA THR A 136 5.65 12.20 7.00
C THR A 136 4.42 11.90 6.17
N ALA A 137 3.56 11.00 6.65
CA ALA A 137 2.26 10.73 6.04
C ALA A 137 1.15 11.08 7.05
N ASP A 138 0.36 12.08 6.71
CA ASP A 138 -0.82 12.58 7.43
C ASP A 138 -0.59 12.84 8.94
N GLY A 139 0.65 13.12 9.36
CA GLY A 139 1.02 13.29 10.76
C GLY A 139 0.92 12.00 11.60
N LEU A 140 0.88 10.83 10.96
CA LEU A 140 0.70 9.53 11.60
C LEU A 140 1.98 8.71 11.67
N PHE A 141 2.87 8.81 10.67
CA PHE A 141 4.11 8.04 10.62
C PHE A 141 5.19 8.73 9.80
N TYR A 142 6.42 8.22 9.91
CA TYR A 142 7.60 8.73 9.24
C TYR A 142 8.07 7.79 8.13
N VAL A 143 8.61 8.39 7.06
CA VAL A 143 9.27 7.69 5.97
C VAL A 143 10.65 8.30 5.79
N LEU A 144 11.68 7.55 6.13
CA LEU A 144 13.07 7.96 5.98
C LEU A 144 13.66 7.35 4.70
N MET A 145 14.24 8.19 3.86
CA MET A 145 14.92 7.73 2.63
C MET A 145 16.33 7.29 2.97
N LEU A 146 16.64 6.03 2.70
CA LEU A 146 17.96 5.47 2.91
C LEU A 146 18.93 5.88 1.77
N GLU A 147 20.16 6.22 2.15
CA GLU A 147 21.29 6.35 1.23
C GLU A 147 21.95 4.98 1.08
N GLU A 148 21.85 4.36 -0.08
CA GLU A 148 22.21 2.94 -0.30
C GLU A 148 23.66 2.62 0.09
N GLU A 149 24.60 3.56 -0.15
CA GLU A 149 26.02 3.41 0.13
C GLU A 149 26.34 3.47 1.64
N ASP A 150 25.46 4.08 2.44
CA ASP A 150 25.66 4.34 3.86
C ASP A 150 24.79 3.46 4.78
N VAL A 151 24.03 2.49 4.23
CA VAL A 151 23.12 1.66 5.03
C VAL A 151 23.89 0.76 5.98
N ASP A 152 23.75 1.03 7.28
CA ASP A 152 24.20 0.15 8.37
C ASP A 152 23.03 -0.73 8.82
N ARG A 153 23.06 -2.01 8.40
CA ARG A 153 22.00 -2.98 8.71
C ARG A 153 21.94 -3.32 10.19
N ALA A 154 23.09 -3.38 10.89
CA ALA A 154 23.13 -3.69 12.31
C ALA A 154 22.47 -2.54 13.11
N TYR A 155 22.83 -1.31 12.78
CA TYR A 155 22.21 -0.14 13.39
C TYR A 155 20.71 -0.04 13.11
N LEU A 156 20.24 -0.39 11.90
CA LEU A 156 18.80 -0.45 11.62
C LEU A 156 18.08 -1.47 12.52
N VAL A 157 18.68 -2.64 12.76
CA VAL A 157 18.10 -3.65 13.66
C VAL A 157 18.01 -3.14 15.09
N GLU A 158 19.05 -2.48 15.60
CA GLU A 158 19.05 -1.85 16.94
C GLU A 158 17.95 -0.81 17.03
N LEU A 159 17.87 0.09 16.04
CA LEU A 159 16.87 1.13 15.97
C LEU A 159 15.44 0.56 15.94
N GLN A 160 15.21 -0.50 15.19
CA GLN A 160 13.93 -1.21 15.15
C GLN A 160 13.56 -1.79 16.53
N GLN A 161 14.53 -2.33 17.26
CA GLN A 161 14.29 -2.86 18.62
C GLN A 161 13.90 -1.76 19.60
N GLU A 162 14.58 -0.61 19.55
CA GLU A 162 14.24 0.54 20.40
C GLU A 162 12.82 1.09 20.09
N MET A 163 12.47 1.23 18.83
CA MET A 163 11.14 1.67 18.40
C MET A 163 10.04 0.71 18.89
N ARG A 164 10.30 -0.60 18.87
CA ARG A 164 9.34 -1.60 19.38
C ARG A 164 9.02 -1.44 20.86
N LYS A 165 9.98 -1.00 21.69
CA LYS A 165 9.77 -0.78 23.12
C LYS A 165 8.77 0.33 23.43
N VAL A 166 8.62 1.28 22.51
CA VAL A 166 7.73 2.43 22.65
C VAL A 166 6.44 2.32 21.81
N GLY A 167 6.12 1.09 21.37
CA GLY A 167 4.87 0.82 20.66
C GLY A 167 4.90 1.13 19.16
N TRP A 168 6.10 1.28 18.56
CA TRP A 168 6.24 1.54 17.13
C TRP A 168 6.86 0.33 16.41
N SER A 169 6.53 0.19 15.14
CA SER A 169 7.11 -0.78 14.21
C SER A 169 7.90 -0.06 13.13
N SER A 170 8.82 -0.76 12.49
CA SER A 170 9.53 -0.22 11.35
C SER A 170 9.84 -1.29 10.31
N TYR A 171 9.84 -0.88 9.05
CA TYR A 171 10.01 -1.74 7.89
C TYR A 171 10.92 -1.08 6.86
N VAL A 172 11.78 -1.86 6.23
CA VAL A 172 12.52 -1.42 5.05
C VAL A 172 11.80 -1.94 3.82
N ASN A 173 11.46 -1.06 2.88
CA ASN A 173 10.95 -1.42 1.57
C ASN A 173 11.70 -0.63 0.49
N GLY A 174 12.55 -1.31 -0.26
CA GLY A 174 13.49 -0.68 -1.17
C GLY A 174 14.40 0.31 -0.42
N ARG A 175 14.39 1.57 -0.83
CA ARG A 175 15.16 2.66 -0.18
C ARG A 175 14.38 3.43 0.89
N LYS A 176 13.24 2.94 1.32
CA LYS A 176 12.42 3.59 2.33
C LYS A 176 12.44 2.80 3.63
N PHE A 177 12.71 3.50 4.73
CA PHE A 177 12.55 2.99 6.07
C PHE A 177 11.29 3.63 6.65
N TYR A 178 10.25 2.83 6.80
CA TYR A 178 8.96 3.23 7.36
C TYR A 178 9.00 3.07 8.87
N VAL A 179 8.54 4.07 9.61
CA VAL A 179 8.48 4.08 11.07
C VAL A 179 7.08 4.50 11.48
N LEU A 180 6.29 3.57 11.99
CA LEU A 180 4.85 3.75 12.22
C LEU A 180 4.38 3.10 13.53
N PRO A 181 3.35 3.65 14.20
CA PRO A 181 2.76 3.04 15.39
C PRO A 181 2.29 1.61 15.09
N LYS A 182 2.49 0.66 16.02
CA LYS A 182 2.08 -0.74 15.84
C LYS A 182 0.60 -0.93 15.45
N PRO A 183 -0.35 -0.13 15.99
CA PRO A 183 -1.74 -0.28 15.61
C PRO A 183 -2.08 0.21 14.19
N LEU A 184 -1.18 0.95 13.55
CA LEU A 184 -1.39 1.53 12.22
C LEU A 184 -1.05 0.52 11.14
N THR A 185 -2.03 -0.25 10.69
CA THR A 185 -1.85 -1.31 9.70
C THR A 185 -3.01 -1.36 8.70
N LYS A 186 -2.71 -1.82 7.48
CA LYS A 186 -3.68 -1.95 6.39
C LYS A 186 -4.83 -2.89 6.75
N GLU A 187 -4.51 -4.05 7.29
CA GLU A 187 -5.50 -5.08 7.62
C GLU A 187 -6.56 -4.60 8.62
N ARG A 188 -6.21 -3.76 9.58
CA ARG A 188 -7.18 -3.24 10.56
C ARG A 188 -8.20 -2.30 9.94
N ALA A 189 -7.78 -1.50 8.97
CA ALA A 189 -8.69 -0.62 8.24
C ALA A 189 -9.55 -1.42 7.25
N VAL A 190 -8.98 -2.45 6.61
CA VAL A 190 -9.74 -3.38 5.76
C VAL A 190 -10.77 -4.14 6.59
N GLU A 191 -10.38 -4.71 7.73
CA GLU A 191 -11.30 -5.40 8.65
C GLU A 191 -12.47 -4.49 9.07
N TYR A 192 -12.19 -3.23 9.39
CA TYR A 192 -13.21 -2.26 9.75
C TYR A 192 -14.22 -2.05 8.62
N ILE A 193 -13.75 -1.86 7.39
CA ILE A 193 -14.63 -1.66 6.22
C ILE A 193 -15.45 -2.92 5.92
N LEU A 194 -14.82 -4.10 5.94
CA LEU A 194 -15.46 -5.35 5.53
C LEU A 194 -16.54 -5.84 6.51
N LYS A 195 -16.59 -5.33 7.73
CA LYS A 195 -17.65 -5.69 8.70
C LYS A 195 -19.06 -5.41 8.18
N ASP A 196 -19.21 -4.32 7.42
CA ASP A 196 -20.51 -3.82 6.97
C ASP A 196 -20.78 -4.15 5.49
N ILE A 197 -19.87 -4.86 4.83
CA ILE A 197 -20.01 -5.21 3.41
C ILE A 197 -20.33 -6.70 3.26
N PRO A 198 -21.52 -7.09 2.80
CA PRO A 198 -21.79 -8.48 2.45
C PRO A 198 -21.07 -8.84 1.16
N TYR A 199 -20.05 -9.66 1.25
CA TYR A 199 -19.30 -10.14 0.10
C TYR A 199 -19.31 -11.68 0.00
N LYS A 200 -19.04 -12.18 -1.23
CA LYS A 200 -18.95 -13.62 -1.51
C LYS A 200 -17.52 -14.12 -1.35
N THR A 201 -16.57 -13.37 -1.90
CA THR A 201 -15.14 -13.69 -1.88
C THR A 201 -14.36 -12.41 -1.69
N HIS A 202 -13.40 -12.44 -0.76
CA HIS A 202 -12.43 -11.37 -0.56
C HIS A 202 -11.11 -11.75 -1.24
N TYR A 203 -10.76 -11.00 -2.27
CA TYR A 203 -9.47 -11.05 -2.96
C TYR A 203 -8.54 -9.97 -2.42
N ALA A 204 -7.25 -10.25 -2.32
CA ALA A 204 -6.26 -9.24 -1.94
C ALA A 204 -5.00 -9.32 -2.81
N ALA A 205 -4.35 -8.17 -3.06
CA ALA A 205 -3.05 -8.13 -3.72
C ALA A 205 -2.10 -7.14 -3.02
N GLY A 206 -0.80 -7.52 -2.91
CA GLY A 206 0.22 -6.70 -2.29
C GLY A 206 1.64 -7.20 -2.57
N ASP A 207 2.64 -6.30 -2.52
CA ASP A 207 4.04 -6.61 -2.85
C ASP A 207 4.99 -6.56 -1.65
N SER A 208 4.59 -5.96 -0.53
CA SER A 208 5.44 -5.67 0.62
C SER A 208 5.02 -6.38 1.91
N ILE A 209 5.94 -6.42 2.88
CA ILE A 209 5.65 -6.97 4.22
C ILE A 209 4.49 -6.25 4.93
N MET A 210 4.24 -4.97 4.58
CA MET A 210 3.13 -4.19 5.13
C MET A 210 1.76 -4.63 4.59
N ASP A 211 1.74 -5.46 3.54
CA ASP A 211 0.53 -6.03 2.96
C ASP A 211 0.16 -7.38 3.55
N LEU A 212 1.10 -8.01 4.29
CA LEU A 212 0.97 -9.39 4.75
C LEU A 212 -0.34 -9.63 5.50
N GLY A 213 -0.68 -8.78 6.47
CA GLY A 213 -1.91 -8.93 7.24
C GLY A 213 -3.17 -8.83 6.36
N MET A 214 -3.17 -7.94 5.37
CA MET A 214 -4.27 -7.82 4.39
C MET A 214 -4.38 -9.06 3.50
N LEU A 215 -3.25 -9.64 3.08
CA LEU A 215 -3.21 -10.86 2.27
C LEU A 215 -3.66 -12.08 3.08
N GLU A 216 -3.28 -12.19 4.36
CA GLU A 216 -3.62 -13.32 5.22
C GLU A 216 -5.12 -13.38 5.58
N MET A 217 -5.82 -12.26 5.59
CA MET A 217 -7.25 -12.20 5.86
C MET A 217 -8.13 -12.45 4.62
N ALA A 218 -7.56 -12.47 3.43
CA ALA A 218 -8.30 -12.69 2.19
C ALA A 218 -8.56 -14.19 1.94
N ASP A 219 -9.67 -14.49 1.27
CA ASP A 219 -9.98 -15.84 0.78
C ASP A 219 -9.00 -16.27 -0.32
N VAL A 220 -8.63 -15.31 -1.18
CA VAL A 220 -7.64 -15.49 -2.26
C VAL A 220 -6.71 -14.31 -2.30
N ALA A 221 -5.42 -14.57 -2.16
CA ALA A 221 -4.38 -13.53 -2.14
C ALA A 221 -3.37 -13.70 -3.27
N PHE A 222 -2.85 -12.57 -3.78
CA PHE A 222 -1.87 -12.52 -4.85
C PHE A 222 -0.68 -11.66 -4.46
N THR A 223 0.52 -12.08 -4.86
CA THR A 223 1.73 -11.28 -4.73
C THR A 223 2.60 -11.41 -5.98
N PRO A 224 3.23 -10.32 -6.45
CA PRO A 224 4.12 -10.40 -7.60
C PRO A 224 5.48 -10.98 -7.20
N MET A 225 6.12 -11.71 -8.13
CA MET A 225 7.48 -12.24 -7.91
C MET A 225 8.54 -11.13 -7.72
N HIS A 226 8.30 -9.94 -8.22
CA HIS A 226 9.18 -8.79 -8.01
C HIS A 226 9.01 -8.14 -6.62
N GLY A 227 7.97 -8.52 -5.87
CA GLY A 227 7.65 -7.99 -4.55
C GLY A 227 8.70 -8.33 -3.50
N GLU A 228 8.79 -7.47 -2.48
CA GLU A 228 9.67 -7.69 -1.34
C GLU A 228 9.15 -8.84 -0.48
N LEU A 229 7.84 -8.95 -0.31
CA LEU A 229 7.20 -10.01 0.45
C LEU A 229 7.59 -11.40 -0.08
N TYR A 230 7.52 -11.62 -1.39
CA TYR A 230 7.94 -12.87 -2.01
C TYR A 230 9.42 -13.18 -1.74
N LYS A 231 10.30 -12.18 -1.84
CA LYS A 231 11.74 -12.36 -1.61
C LYS A 231 12.09 -12.71 -0.16
N GLN A 232 11.33 -12.19 0.79
CA GLN A 232 11.59 -12.38 2.23
C GLN A 232 10.89 -13.59 2.83
N GLN A 233 9.72 -13.99 2.30
CA GLN A 233 8.85 -15.01 2.91
C GLN A 233 8.43 -16.13 1.96
N ARG A 234 9.19 -16.39 0.92
CA ARG A 234 8.88 -17.36 -0.14
C ARG A 234 8.32 -18.69 0.38
N ASP A 235 8.93 -19.26 1.42
CA ASP A 235 8.61 -20.60 1.90
C ASP A 235 7.40 -20.67 2.85
N THR A 236 6.93 -19.52 3.35
CA THR A 236 5.81 -19.42 4.30
C THR A 236 4.60 -18.68 3.75
N LEU A 237 4.74 -18.09 2.57
CA LEU A 237 3.72 -17.25 1.97
C LEU A 237 2.52 -18.08 1.50
N LYS A 238 1.32 -17.70 1.96
CA LYS A 238 0.06 -18.33 1.54
C LYS A 238 -0.52 -17.76 0.26
N ALA A 239 -0.06 -16.56 -0.15
CA ALA A 239 -0.54 -15.91 -1.35
C ALA A 239 -0.05 -16.63 -2.62
N THR A 240 -0.88 -16.62 -3.67
CA THR A 240 -0.50 -17.06 -5.00
C THR A 240 0.54 -16.13 -5.59
N VAL A 241 1.70 -16.67 -5.95
CA VAL A 241 2.75 -15.91 -6.61
C VAL A 241 2.45 -15.82 -8.10
N VAL A 242 2.34 -14.59 -8.60
CA VAL A 242 2.18 -14.32 -10.03
C VAL A 242 3.57 -13.97 -10.62
N TYR A 243 4.00 -14.73 -11.61
CA TYR A 243 5.35 -14.62 -12.20
C TYR A 243 5.44 -13.56 -13.30
N GLU A 244 4.40 -12.75 -13.47
CA GLU A 244 4.41 -11.58 -14.35
C GLU A 244 4.86 -10.32 -13.60
N GLU A 245 5.51 -9.39 -14.32
CA GLU A 245 6.04 -8.14 -13.77
C GLU A 245 5.30 -6.91 -14.28
N GLY A 246 5.37 -5.82 -13.48
CA GLY A 246 4.75 -4.54 -13.84
C GLY A 246 3.25 -4.68 -14.04
N VAL A 247 2.70 -3.97 -15.01
CA VAL A 247 1.25 -3.93 -15.28
C VAL A 247 0.67 -5.31 -15.64
N ARG A 248 1.49 -6.24 -16.14
CA ARG A 248 1.06 -7.63 -16.44
C ARG A 248 0.61 -8.37 -15.18
N PHE A 249 1.28 -8.13 -14.05
CA PHE A 249 0.83 -8.67 -12.76
C PHE A 249 -0.63 -8.30 -12.47
N THR A 250 -0.95 -7.02 -12.55
CA THR A 250 -2.30 -6.54 -12.25
C THR A 250 -3.33 -7.06 -13.25
N GLU A 251 -2.98 -7.12 -14.53
CA GLU A 251 -3.85 -7.70 -15.57
C GLU A 251 -4.17 -9.17 -15.30
N MET A 252 -3.18 -9.96 -14.89
CA MET A 252 -3.38 -11.37 -14.51
C MET A 252 -4.28 -11.51 -13.30
N VAL A 253 -4.05 -10.71 -12.24
CA VAL A 253 -4.89 -10.74 -11.03
C VAL A 253 -6.34 -10.37 -11.34
N ILE A 254 -6.56 -9.32 -12.11
CA ILE A 254 -7.91 -8.90 -12.48
C ILE A 254 -8.56 -9.96 -13.39
N GLY A 255 -7.81 -10.56 -14.30
CA GLY A 255 -8.29 -11.66 -15.14
C GLY A 255 -8.79 -12.84 -14.32
N GLU A 256 -8.04 -13.22 -13.28
CA GLU A 256 -8.42 -14.31 -12.36
C GLU A 256 -9.69 -13.96 -11.57
N ILE A 257 -9.78 -12.75 -11.00
CA ILE A 257 -10.94 -12.29 -10.23
C ILE A 257 -12.23 -12.33 -11.08
N CYS A 258 -12.11 -12.03 -12.36
CA CYS A 258 -13.26 -11.91 -13.26
C CYS A 258 -13.56 -13.14 -14.09
N GLY A 259 -12.72 -14.17 -14.01
CA GLY A 259 -12.82 -15.33 -14.89
C GLY A 259 -12.68 -14.99 -16.38
N LYS A 260 -11.94 -13.91 -16.70
CA LYS A 260 -11.73 -13.40 -18.06
C LYS A 260 -10.23 -13.26 -18.34
N THR A 261 -9.79 -13.57 -19.54
CA THR A 261 -8.42 -13.23 -19.98
C THR A 261 -8.41 -11.77 -20.41
N ILE A 262 -7.74 -10.89 -19.65
CA ILE A 262 -7.62 -9.45 -19.96
C ILE A 262 -6.58 -9.21 -21.04
N VAL A 263 -5.67 -10.15 -21.24
CA VAL A 263 -4.58 -10.08 -22.22
C VAL A 263 -4.64 -11.28 -23.17
N LYS A 264 -4.51 -11.01 -24.46
CA LYS A 264 -4.28 -12.04 -25.50
C LYS A 264 -2.79 -12.28 -25.67
#